data_fb3f7ce0ca7c953d3d964d8d5c3cdcbb
#
_entry.id   fb3f7ce0ca7c953d3d964d8d5c3cdcbb
#
_cell.length_a   1.000
_cell.length_b   1.000
_cell.length_c   1.000
_cell.angle_alpha   90.00
_cell.angle_beta   90.00
_cell.angle_gamma   90.00
#
_symmetry.space_group_name_H-M   'P 1'
#
loop_
_entity.id
_entity.type
_entity.pdbx_description
1 polymer ?
#
loop_
_entity_poly.entity_id
_entity_poly.type
_entity_poly.pdbx_seq_one_letter_code
_entity_poly.pdbx_strand_id
1 'polypeptide(L)'
;MVIHRDQRRADARVVLDEFEKWLLRERSAQERTAAAYTARVAGFVEWLPAPVDRSLRTLTAARVIEWVNLEAARGLKASTLGKQLVMLRSFLQYAHRSGRTGQDLSGVVPHAAAWRLSSIPDPVPAGTIEALFNTLDLHSAKGLRDRAILLLLTGLGLRACEIAGLRLDDVGWRTGTLRIRGKGDRVDELPLPDEVGQALEDYVLHGRGGRIVGEEVFFTVIDPVQPLTANGVCGTVRQICIKAGVEKFGPHRLRHTSATGMLASGATLQEVQGLLRHAHLRTTAIYTKVDTNRLAVLAPEWPAAASSRWLR
;
A
#
# COMPACT_ATOMS: atom_id res chain seq x y z
N MET A 1 22.55 25.38 23.94
CA MET A 1 22.20 24.00 23.42
C MET A 1 20.99 24.00 22.48
N VAL A 2 20.01 24.89 22.59
CA VAL A 2 18.82 24.99 21.72
C VAL A 2 19.18 25.53 20.32
N ILE A 3 19.99 26.56 20.22
CA ILE A 3 20.39 27.22 18.96
C ILE A 3 21.07 26.26 17.97
N HIS A 4 21.89 25.33 18.44
CA HIS A 4 22.55 24.34 17.59
C HIS A 4 21.59 23.28 17.01
N ARG A 5 20.45 23.03 17.63
CA ARG A 5 19.46 22.06 17.17
C ARG A 5 18.60 22.58 16.03
N ASP A 6 18.27 23.88 16.08
CA ASP A 6 17.47 24.53 15.04
C ASP A 6 18.29 24.75 13.77
N GLN A 7 19.56 25.16 13.91
CA GLN A 7 20.51 25.28 12.78
C GLN A 7 20.68 23.93 12.07
N ARG A 8 20.86 22.86 12.84
CA ARG A 8 21.02 21.49 12.33
C ARG A 8 19.80 21.01 11.53
N ARG A 9 18.59 21.34 12.00
CA ARG A 9 17.35 21.02 11.31
C ARG A 9 17.20 21.85 10.02
N ALA A 10 17.61 23.09 10.04
CA ALA A 10 17.57 23.97 8.86
C ALA A 10 18.50 23.43 7.77
N ASP A 11 19.74 23.08 8.10
CA ASP A 11 20.72 22.50 7.16
C ASP A 11 20.24 21.18 6.57
N ALA A 12 19.69 20.29 7.41
CA ALA A 12 19.13 19.02 6.97
C ALA A 12 17.95 19.21 6.00
N ARG A 13 17.10 20.21 6.27
CA ARG A 13 15.93 20.52 5.45
C ARG A 13 16.31 20.93 4.04
N VAL A 14 17.33 21.78 3.89
CA VAL A 14 17.83 22.21 2.58
C VAL A 14 18.22 20.99 1.73
N VAL A 15 19.01 20.08 2.29
CA VAL A 15 19.46 18.87 1.59
C VAL A 15 18.30 17.97 1.21
N LEU A 16 17.30 17.83 2.10
CA LEU A 16 16.12 17.01 1.87
C LEU A 16 15.20 17.61 0.79
N ASP A 17 15.00 18.94 0.80
CA ASP A 17 14.20 19.64 -0.20
C ASP A 17 14.83 19.52 -1.61
N GLU A 18 16.15 19.56 -1.69
CA GLU A 18 16.87 19.36 -2.96
C GLU A 18 16.81 17.90 -3.43
N PHE A 19 16.88 16.95 -2.52
CA PHE A 19 16.68 15.53 -2.84
C PHE A 19 15.26 15.26 -3.37
N GLU A 20 14.24 15.88 -2.78
CA GLU A 20 12.87 15.79 -3.26
C GLU A 20 12.72 16.33 -4.67
N LYS A 21 13.29 17.52 -4.94
CA LYS A 21 13.32 18.12 -6.29
C LYS A 21 14.03 17.23 -7.30
N TRP A 22 15.14 16.60 -6.90
CA TRP A 22 15.85 15.66 -7.74
C TRP A 22 15.02 14.40 -8.06
N LEU A 23 14.31 13.85 -7.08
CA LEU A 23 13.40 12.71 -7.30
C LEU A 23 12.30 13.04 -8.32
N LEU A 24 11.73 14.25 -8.23
CA LEU A 24 10.69 14.71 -9.14
C LEU A 24 11.23 14.91 -10.56
N ARG A 25 12.39 15.56 -10.72
CA ARG A 25 12.96 15.92 -12.01
C ARG A 25 13.68 14.77 -12.71
N GLU A 26 14.59 14.11 -12.01
CA GLU A 26 15.50 13.12 -12.61
C GLU A 26 14.96 11.69 -12.55
N ARG A 27 14.07 11.39 -11.60
CA ARG A 27 13.48 10.06 -11.43
C ARG A 27 12.02 10.01 -11.86
N SER A 28 11.45 11.12 -12.31
CA SER A 28 10.03 11.24 -12.66
C SER A 28 9.11 10.63 -11.58
N ALA A 29 9.51 10.77 -10.32
CA ALA A 29 8.74 10.28 -9.20
C ALA A 29 7.46 11.11 -9.04
N GLN A 30 6.37 10.48 -8.63
CA GLN A 30 5.18 11.22 -8.21
C GLN A 30 5.47 11.95 -6.89
N GLU A 31 4.88 13.12 -6.67
CA GLU A 31 5.04 13.95 -5.46
C GLU A 31 4.90 13.14 -4.17
N ARG A 32 3.85 12.32 -4.07
CA ARG A 32 3.64 11.45 -2.90
C ARG A 32 4.79 10.45 -2.67
N THR A 33 5.41 9.97 -3.75
CA THR A 33 6.56 9.06 -3.67
C THR A 33 7.79 9.83 -3.22
N ALA A 34 8.06 11.00 -3.81
CA ALA A 34 9.18 11.85 -3.43
C ALA A 34 9.10 12.24 -1.95
N ALA A 35 7.95 12.73 -1.49
CA ALA A 35 7.72 13.06 -0.08
C ALA A 35 7.94 11.85 0.86
N ALA A 36 7.50 10.65 0.46
CA ALA A 36 7.73 9.44 1.25
C ALA A 36 9.21 9.06 1.34
N TYR A 37 9.98 9.24 0.26
CA TYR A 37 11.43 9.02 0.26
C TYR A 37 12.13 10.02 1.17
N THR A 38 11.81 11.29 1.02
CA THR A 38 12.38 12.40 1.81
C THR A 38 12.13 12.20 3.30
N ALA A 39 10.87 11.92 3.68
CA ALA A 39 10.50 11.67 5.07
C ALA A 39 11.25 10.48 5.70
N ARG A 40 11.54 9.42 4.93
CA ARG A 40 12.26 8.24 5.43
C ARG A 40 13.76 8.46 5.54
N VAL A 41 14.32 9.28 4.65
CA VAL A 41 15.75 9.62 4.65
C VAL A 41 16.08 10.68 5.68
N ALA A 42 15.11 11.48 6.12
CA ALA A 42 15.29 12.53 7.11
C ALA A 42 16.05 12.04 8.35
N GLY A 43 15.72 10.86 8.87
CA GLY A 43 16.41 10.27 10.03
C GLY A 43 17.91 10.05 9.81
N PHE A 44 18.35 9.71 8.58
CA PHE A 44 19.76 9.60 8.25
C PHE A 44 20.44 10.97 8.18
N VAL A 45 19.81 11.91 7.48
CA VAL A 45 20.37 13.26 7.30
C VAL A 45 20.48 14.00 8.65
N GLU A 46 19.49 13.88 9.51
CA GLU A 46 19.47 14.46 10.85
C GLU A 46 20.46 13.77 11.82
N TRP A 47 20.81 12.51 11.58
CA TRP A 47 21.81 11.79 12.36
C TRP A 47 23.23 12.28 12.05
N LEU A 48 23.50 12.78 10.84
CA LEU A 48 24.80 13.33 10.47
C LEU A 48 25.16 14.54 11.33
N PRO A 49 26.44 14.73 11.71
CA PRO A 49 26.88 15.95 12.38
C PRO A 49 26.65 17.20 11.52
N ALA A 50 26.35 18.33 12.16
CA ALA A 50 26.29 19.62 11.46
C ALA A 50 27.71 20.22 11.26
N PRO A 51 27.95 20.95 10.18
CA PRO A 51 27.06 21.17 9.03
C PRO A 51 26.92 19.90 8.17
N VAL A 52 25.69 19.64 7.70
CA VAL A 52 25.36 18.40 6.97
C VAL A 52 26.19 18.25 5.69
N ASP A 53 26.42 19.33 4.95
CA ASP A 53 27.23 19.31 3.72
C ASP A 53 28.67 18.87 3.98
N ARG A 54 29.28 19.31 5.08
CA ARG A 54 30.62 18.85 5.47
C ARG A 54 30.63 17.37 5.80
N SER A 55 29.60 16.91 6.53
CA SER A 55 29.45 15.51 6.90
C SER A 55 29.23 14.61 5.69
N LEU A 56 28.49 15.07 4.68
CA LEU A 56 28.33 14.36 3.42
C LEU A 56 29.62 14.26 2.63
N ARG A 57 30.43 15.34 2.56
CA ARG A 57 31.74 15.32 1.87
C ARG A 57 32.72 14.35 2.48
N THR A 58 32.66 14.15 3.80
CA THR A 58 33.54 13.23 4.55
C THR A 58 32.88 11.91 4.88
N LEU A 59 31.69 11.64 4.29
CA LEU A 59 30.93 10.42 4.55
C LEU A 59 31.70 9.19 4.08
N THR A 60 31.84 8.20 4.97
CA THR A 60 32.51 6.93 4.70
C THR A 60 31.54 5.76 4.70
N ALA A 61 31.93 4.66 4.06
CA ALA A 61 31.19 3.40 4.09
C ALA A 61 30.88 2.94 5.53
N ALA A 62 31.86 3.05 6.43
CA ALA A 62 31.70 2.68 7.83
C ALA A 62 30.58 3.47 8.52
N ARG A 63 30.46 4.77 8.26
CA ARG A 63 29.41 5.63 8.82
C ARG A 63 28.03 5.27 8.28
N VAL A 64 27.93 4.90 6.99
CA VAL A 64 26.65 4.43 6.40
C VAL A 64 26.22 3.12 7.07
N ILE A 65 27.13 2.17 7.24
CA ILE A 65 26.84 0.89 7.89
C ILE A 65 26.49 1.08 9.37
N GLU A 66 27.17 1.99 10.07
CA GLU A 66 26.82 2.32 11.46
C GLU A 66 25.37 2.75 11.59
N TRP A 67 24.90 3.68 10.74
CA TRP A 67 23.51 4.10 10.77
C TRP A 67 22.53 2.96 10.40
N VAL A 68 22.88 2.13 9.41
CA VAL A 68 22.07 0.96 9.04
C VAL A 68 21.91 0.00 10.22
N ASN A 69 22.98 -0.25 10.96
CA ASN A 69 22.95 -1.11 12.15
C ASN A 69 22.11 -0.50 13.28
N LEU A 70 22.20 0.83 13.48
CA LEU A 70 21.35 1.54 14.43
C LEU A 70 19.86 1.39 14.07
N GLU A 71 19.49 1.54 12.81
CA GLU A 71 18.12 1.36 12.36
C GLU A 71 17.65 -0.11 12.47
N ALA A 72 18.52 -1.07 12.17
CA ALA A 72 18.21 -2.50 12.33
C ALA A 72 17.99 -2.88 13.81
N ALA A 73 18.76 -2.29 14.73
CA ALA A 73 18.63 -2.51 16.18
C ALA A 73 17.31 -1.97 16.77
N ARG A 74 16.58 -1.11 16.04
CA ARG A 74 15.26 -0.59 16.48
C ARG A 74 14.14 -1.64 16.46
N GLY A 75 14.39 -2.86 16.01
CA GLY A 75 13.38 -3.92 15.93
C GLY A 75 12.30 -3.70 14.88
N LEU A 76 12.60 -2.94 13.82
CA LEU A 76 11.67 -2.71 12.71
C LEU A 76 11.37 -4.01 11.97
N LYS A 77 10.14 -4.15 11.48
CA LYS A 77 9.81 -5.26 10.58
C LYS A 77 10.76 -5.26 9.37
N ALA A 78 11.25 -6.42 8.96
CA ALA A 78 12.18 -6.57 7.84
C ALA A 78 11.73 -5.84 6.55
N SER A 79 10.42 -5.86 6.26
CA SER A 79 9.83 -5.15 5.12
C SER A 79 9.91 -3.61 5.26
N THR A 80 9.86 -3.08 6.48
CA THR A 80 9.98 -1.65 6.77
C THR A 80 11.44 -1.22 6.63
N LEU A 81 12.35 -1.96 7.24
CA LEU A 81 13.80 -1.73 7.11
C LEU A 81 14.22 -1.82 5.64
N GLY A 82 13.77 -2.85 4.91
CA GLY A 82 14.09 -3.00 3.49
C GLY A 82 13.67 -1.80 2.64
N LYS A 83 12.48 -1.25 2.87
CA LYS A 83 12.03 -0.02 2.19
C LYS A 83 12.93 1.17 2.55
N GLN A 84 13.30 1.32 3.81
CA GLN A 84 14.16 2.40 4.27
C GLN A 84 15.55 2.32 3.63
N LEU A 85 16.14 1.13 3.53
CA LEU A 85 17.41 0.90 2.87
C LEU A 85 17.37 1.23 1.35
N VAL A 86 16.25 0.92 0.67
CA VAL A 86 16.06 1.33 -0.73
C VAL A 86 16.05 2.85 -0.87
N MET A 87 15.37 3.56 0.04
CA MET A 87 15.29 5.02 0.02
C MET A 87 16.63 5.67 0.36
N LEU A 88 17.37 5.12 1.34
CA LEU A 88 18.73 5.55 1.66
C LEU A 88 19.67 5.38 0.46
N ARG A 89 19.58 4.26 -0.24
CA ARG A 89 20.39 4.02 -1.44
C ARG A 89 20.11 5.06 -2.52
N SER A 90 18.84 5.42 -2.72
CA SER A 90 18.47 6.49 -3.66
C SER A 90 19.02 7.85 -3.25
N PHE A 91 19.02 8.16 -1.95
CA PHE A 91 19.62 9.39 -1.43
C PHE A 91 21.14 9.44 -1.62
N LEU A 92 21.85 8.34 -1.36
CA LEU A 92 23.31 8.29 -1.56
C LEU A 92 23.69 8.44 -3.05
N GLN A 93 22.87 7.89 -3.96
CA GLN A 93 23.04 8.14 -5.40
C GLN A 93 22.84 9.63 -5.75
N TYR A 94 21.82 10.27 -5.17
CA TYR A 94 21.63 11.71 -5.31
C TYR A 94 22.81 12.48 -4.76
N ALA A 95 23.25 12.19 -3.54
CA ALA A 95 24.35 12.90 -2.89
C ALA A 95 25.66 12.80 -3.71
N HIS A 96 25.91 11.65 -4.33
CA HIS A 96 27.05 11.50 -5.23
C HIS A 96 26.87 12.29 -6.54
N ARG A 97 25.71 12.17 -7.21
CA ARG A 97 25.47 12.86 -8.48
C ARG A 97 25.43 14.38 -8.33
N SER A 98 25.01 14.90 -7.19
CA SER A 98 25.06 16.33 -6.86
C SER A 98 26.42 16.84 -6.35
N GLY A 99 27.45 15.97 -6.34
CA GLY A 99 28.79 16.33 -5.88
C GLY A 99 28.91 16.52 -4.36
N ARG A 100 27.92 16.12 -3.57
CA ARG A 100 27.93 16.24 -2.10
C ARG A 100 28.79 15.16 -1.44
N THR A 101 28.97 14.00 -2.09
CA THR A 101 29.88 12.94 -1.65
C THR A 101 30.95 12.71 -2.71
N GLY A 102 32.19 12.43 -2.29
CA GLY A 102 33.31 12.17 -3.20
C GLY A 102 33.21 10.82 -3.92
N GLN A 103 32.39 9.91 -3.44
CA GLN A 103 32.22 8.56 -3.99
C GLN A 103 30.76 8.10 -3.88
N ASP A 104 30.36 7.17 -4.76
CA ASP A 104 29.04 6.55 -4.67
C ASP A 104 29.01 5.49 -3.56
N LEU A 105 28.37 5.84 -2.46
CA LEU A 105 28.18 4.95 -1.31
C LEU A 105 26.87 4.13 -1.39
N SER A 106 26.12 4.24 -2.46
CA SER A 106 24.84 3.53 -2.58
C SER A 106 25.00 2.00 -2.57
N GLY A 107 26.11 1.49 -3.09
CA GLY A 107 26.45 0.07 -3.10
C GLY A 107 26.79 -0.51 -1.72
N VAL A 108 27.15 0.34 -0.76
CA VAL A 108 27.46 -0.08 0.63
C VAL A 108 26.21 -0.48 1.40
N VAL A 109 25.04 0.09 1.03
CA VAL A 109 23.78 -0.20 1.72
C VAL A 109 23.37 -1.65 1.44
N PRO A 110 23.24 -2.52 2.46
CA PRO A 110 22.90 -3.92 2.27
C PRO A 110 21.50 -4.06 1.66
N HIS A 111 21.32 -5.07 0.82
CA HIS A 111 20.00 -5.48 0.40
C HIS A 111 19.36 -6.23 1.56
N ALA A 112 18.27 -5.69 2.12
CA ALA A 112 17.47 -6.50 3.04
C ALA A 112 17.03 -7.75 2.28
N ALA A 113 17.34 -8.93 2.82
CA ALA A 113 16.84 -10.19 2.32
C ALA A 113 15.32 -10.22 2.56
N ALA A 114 14.59 -9.44 1.77
CA ALA A 114 13.15 -9.52 1.73
C ALA A 114 12.82 -10.78 0.95
N TRP A 115 12.54 -11.86 1.66
CA TRP A 115 11.82 -12.97 1.10
C TRP A 115 10.46 -12.40 0.68
N ARG A 116 10.36 -11.94 -0.57
CA ARG A 116 9.17 -11.27 -1.14
C ARG A 116 7.89 -12.08 -1.00
N LEU A 117 8.00 -13.33 -0.57
CA LEU A 117 6.92 -14.29 -0.47
C LEU A 117 6.63 -14.75 0.97
N SER A 118 7.37 -14.26 1.97
CA SER A 118 7.18 -14.65 3.38
C SER A 118 6.06 -13.90 4.09
N SER A 119 5.47 -12.89 3.45
CA SER A 119 4.40 -12.08 4.04
C SER A 119 3.21 -11.92 3.10
N ILE A 120 2.70 -13.04 2.59
CA ILE A 120 1.34 -13.02 2.04
C ILE A 120 0.43 -12.87 3.26
N PRO A 121 -0.35 -11.79 3.38
CA PRO A 121 -1.32 -11.72 4.47
C PRO A 121 -2.29 -12.89 4.30
N ASP A 122 -2.52 -13.63 5.36
CA ASP A 122 -3.57 -14.66 5.35
C ASP A 122 -4.89 -14.01 4.94
N PRO A 123 -5.70 -14.71 4.12
CA PRO A 123 -7.03 -14.21 3.79
C PRO A 123 -7.83 -13.99 5.08
N VAL A 124 -8.74 -13.04 5.02
CA VAL A 124 -9.66 -12.79 6.14
C VAL A 124 -10.57 -14.01 6.29
N PRO A 125 -10.73 -14.59 7.49
CA PRO A 125 -11.65 -15.70 7.71
C PRO A 125 -13.06 -15.38 7.22
N ALA A 126 -13.78 -16.34 6.62
CA ALA A 126 -15.10 -16.14 6.00
C ALA A 126 -16.10 -15.45 6.94
N GLY A 127 -16.27 -15.93 8.16
CA GLY A 127 -17.19 -15.34 9.14
C GLY A 127 -16.83 -13.92 9.58
N THR A 128 -15.57 -13.49 9.36
CA THR A 128 -15.15 -12.14 9.69
C THR A 128 -15.78 -11.10 8.75
N ILE A 129 -15.90 -11.40 7.45
CA ILE A 129 -16.50 -10.47 6.48
C ILE A 129 -17.96 -10.23 6.85
N GLU A 130 -18.71 -11.27 7.16
CA GLU A 130 -20.10 -11.17 7.62
C GLU A 130 -20.20 -10.34 8.91
N ALA A 131 -19.31 -10.57 9.86
CA ALA A 131 -19.25 -9.79 11.09
C ALA A 131 -19.03 -8.29 10.83
N LEU A 132 -18.19 -7.92 9.83
CA LEU A 132 -18.01 -6.51 9.45
C LEU A 132 -19.32 -5.89 8.96
N PHE A 133 -20.04 -6.57 8.06
CA PHE A 133 -21.30 -6.06 7.53
C PHE A 133 -22.39 -5.94 8.60
N ASN A 134 -22.48 -6.89 9.52
CA ASN A 134 -23.46 -6.92 10.60
C ASN A 134 -23.30 -5.76 11.60
N THR A 135 -22.14 -5.09 11.64
CA THR A 135 -21.93 -3.93 12.52
C THR A 135 -22.42 -2.61 11.93
N LEU A 136 -22.83 -2.60 10.66
CA LEU A 136 -23.20 -1.37 9.97
C LEU A 136 -24.64 -0.98 10.30
N ASP A 137 -24.81 0.26 10.69
CA ASP A 137 -26.13 0.88 10.84
C ASP A 137 -26.58 1.49 9.50
N LEU A 138 -27.38 0.75 8.75
CA LEU A 138 -27.84 1.16 7.42
C LEU A 138 -28.86 2.29 7.43
N HIS A 139 -29.32 2.74 8.60
CA HIS A 139 -30.17 3.93 8.74
C HIS A 139 -29.34 5.22 8.90
N SER A 140 -28.02 5.11 8.99
CA SER A 140 -27.12 6.25 9.11
C SER A 140 -26.35 6.50 7.83
N ALA A 141 -26.08 7.78 7.53
CA ALA A 141 -25.22 8.19 6.40
C ALA A 141 -23.83 7.50 6.44
N LYS A 142 -23.32 7.32 7.68
CA LYS A 142 -22.04 6.63 7.89
C LYS A 142 -22.13 5.15 7.53
N GLY A 143 -23.18 4.48 7.93
CA GLY A 143 -23.34 3.04 7.66
C GLY A 143 -23.56 2.74 6.18
N LEU A 144 -24.35 3.56 5.49
CA LEU A 144 -24.52 3.46 4.04
C LEU A 144 -23.21 3.65 3.29
N ARG A 145 -22.42 4.68 3.66
CA ARG A 145 -21.09 4.90 3.11
C ARG A 145 -20.16 3.71 3.36
N ASP A 146 -20.10 3.27 4.58
CA ASP A 146 -19.19 2.21 5.02
C ASP A 146 -19.55 0.87 4.33
N ARG A 147 -20.86 0.59 4.10
CA ARG A 147 -21.32 -0.56 3.31
C ARG A 147 -20.84 -0.50 1.87
N ALA A 148 -21.02 0.63 1.18
CA ALA A 148 -20.57 0.79 -0.19
C ALA A 148 -19.04 0.62 -0.30
N ILE A 149 -18.26 1.17 0.64
CA ILE A 149 -16.80 0.99 0.70
C ILE A 149 -16.42 -0.48 0.89
N LEU A 150 -17.07 -1.20 1.81
CA LEU A 150 -16.78 -2.62 2.02
C LEU A 150 -17.08 -3.46 0.78
N LEU A 151 -18.22 -3.22 0.12
CA LEU A 151 -18.59 -3.96 -1.09
C LEU A 151 -17.63 -3.68 -2.26
N LEU A 152 -17.17 -2.44 -2.44
CA LEU A 152 -16.13 -2.12 -3.42
C LEU A 152 -14.80 -2.85 -3.14
N LEU A 153 -14.46 -3.03 -1.85
CA LEU A 153 -13.25 -3.74 -1.45
C LEU A 153 -13.38 -5.25 -1.60
N THR A 154 -14.51 -5.84 -1.21
CA THR A 154 -14.72 -7.30 -1.19
C THR A 154 -15.20 -7.84 -2.53
N GLY A 155 -16.09 -7.13 -3.21
CA GLY A 155 -16.66 -7.55 -4.50
C GLY A 155 -15.73 -7.24 -5.68
N LEU A 156 -15.21 -6.02 -5.77
CA LEU A 156 -14.39 -5.58 -6.90
C LEU A 156 -12.88 -5.53 -6.56
N GLY A 157 -12.52 -5.75 -5.32
CA GLY A 157 -11.13 -5.70 -4.89
C GLY A 157 -10.43 -4.36 -5.16
N LEU A 158 -11.13 -3.23 -5.09
CA LEU A 158 -10.57 -1.91 -5.35
C LEU A 158 -9.48 -1.55 -4.34
N ARG A 159 -8.56 -0.68 -4.76
CA ARG A 159 -7.58 -0.08 -3.84
C ARG A 159 -8.20 1.09 -3.08
N ALA A 160 -7.73 1.36 -1.87
CA ALA A 160 -8.22 2.49 -1.07
C ALA A 160 -8.12 3.85 -1.81
N CYS A 161 -7.08 4.06 -2.62
CA CYS A 161 -6.95 5.28 -3.41
C CYS A 161 -7.91 5.34 -4.61
N GLU A 162 -8.30 4.20 -5.18
CA GLU A 162 -9.28 4.11 -6.26
C GLU A 162 -10.69 4.43 -5.72
N ILE A 163 -11.03 3.91 -4.54
CA ILE A 163 -12.30 4.24 -3.86
C ILE A 163 -12.33 5.73 -3.48
N ALA A 164 -11.25 6.25 -2.91
CA ALA A 164 -11.18 7.65 -2.51
C ALA A 164 -11.27 8.63 -3.69
N GLY A 165 -10.77 8.23 -4.87
CA GLY A 165 -10.81 9.03 -6.08
C GLY A 165 -12.01 8.77 -6.98
N LEU A 166 -12.99 7.96 -6.55
CA LEU A 166 -14.16 7.63 -7.34
C LEU A 166 -15.08 8.85 -7.45
N ARG A 167 -15.52 9.16 -8.67
CA ARG A 167 -16.40 10.29 -8.98
C ARG A 167 -17.79 9.80 -9.39
N LEU A 168 -18.80 10.65 -9.26
CA LEU A 168 -20.17 10.31 -9.63
C LEU A 168 -20.26 9.93 -11.13
N ASP A 169 -19.52 10.61 -11.99
CA ASP A 169 -19.47 10.35 -13.43
C ASP A 169 -18.73 9.04 -13.78
N ASP A 170 -18.02 8.44 -12.83
CA ASP A 170 -17.36 7.17 -13.03
C ASP A 170 -18.33 5.98 -12.87
N VAL A 171 -19.53 6.23 -12.34
CA VAL A 171 -20.56 5.21 -12.13
C VAL A 171 -21.56 5.23 -13.30
N GLY A 172 -21.47 4.24 -14.15
CA GLY A 172 -22.39 4.05 -15.27
C GLY A 172 -23.70 3.39 -14.82
N TRP A 173 -24.58 4.16 -14.17
CA TRP A 173 -25.86 3.67 -13.63
C TRP A 173 -26.76 2.94 -14.64
N ARG A 174 -26.70 3.34 -15.91
CA ARG A 174 -27.48 2.73 -16.99
C ARG A 174 -26.78 1.57 -17.67
N THR A 175 -25.44 1.60 -17.68
CA THR A 175 -24.59 0.62 -18.37
C THR A 175 -24.16 -0.52 -17.46
N GLY A 176 -24.35 -0.39 -16.14
CA GLY A 176 -23.87 -1.35 -15.17
C GLY A 176 -22.34 -1.44 -15.15
N THR A 177 -21.65 -0.30 -15.31
CA THR A 177 -20.18 -0.27 -15.38
C THR A 177 -19.60 0.73 -14.38
N LEU A 178 -18.35 0.51 -13.98
CA LEU A 178 -17.61 1.37 -13.08
C LEU A 178 -16.23 1.70 -13.69
N ARG A 179 -15.98 2.97 -13.95
CA ARG A 179 -14.69 3.45 -14.44
C ARG A 179 -13.74 3.69 -13.28
N ILE A 180 -12.55 3.11 -13.35
CA ILE A 180 -11.54 3.23 -12.31
C ILE A 180 -10.30 3.90 -12.90
N ARG A 181 -9.90 5.01 -12.28
CA ARG A 181 -8.68 5.74 -12.65
C ARG A 181 -7.48 5.15 -11.89
N GLY A 182 -6.56 4.58 -12.65
CA GLY A 182 -5.35 3.96 -12.15
C GLY A 182 -4.14 4.90 -12.19
N LYS A 183 -2.97 4.36 -11.89
CA LYS A 183 -1.70 5.10 -11.98
C LYS A 183 -1.38 5.43 -13.44
N GLY A 184 -0.99 6.69 -13.73
CA GLY A 184 -0.58 7.13 -15.07
C GLY A 184 -1.75 7.35 -16.03
N ASP A 185 -2.86 7.92 -15.53
CA ASP A 185 -4.08 8.25 -16.28
C ASP A 185 -4.75 7.07 -17.00
N ARG A 186 -4.35 5.86 -16.64
CA ARG A 186 -5.02 4.68 -17.16
C ARG A 186 -6.43 4.59 -16.57
N VAL A 187 -7.42 4.50 -17.45
CA VAL A 187 -8.82 4.27 -17.08
C VAL A 187 -9.19 2.84 -17.47
N ASP A 188 -9.61 2.08 -16.48
CA ASP A 188 -10.13 0.72 -16.67
C ASP A 188 -11.63 0.74 -16.38
N GLU A 189 -12.41 0.00 -17.16
CA GLU A 189 -13.86 -0.18 -16.97
C GLU A 189 -14.12 -1.58 -16.42
N LEU A 190 -14.90 -1.65 -15.34
CA LEU A 190 -15.30 -2.90 -14.68
C LEU A 190 -16.81 -3.06 -14.73
N PRO A 191 -17.33 -4.30 -14.78
CA PRO A 191 -18.75 -4.53 -14.52
C PRO A 191 -19.07 -4.10 -13.08
N LEU A 192 -20.21 -3.49 -12.90
CA LEU A 192 -20.74 -3.07 -11.60
C LEU A 192 -21.78 -4.12 -11.14
N PRO A 193 -21.43 -5.00 -10.17
CA PRO A 193 -22.39 -5.97 -9.64
C PRO A 193 -23.58 -5.27 -9.00
N ASP A 194 -24.76 -5.84 -9.13
CA ASP A 194 -26.03 -5.26 -8.64
C ASP A 194 -25.95 -4.85 -7.17
N GLU A 195 -25.38 -5.70 -6.31
CA GLU A 195 -25.24 -5.41 -4.88
C GLU A 195 -24.35 -4.19 -4.61
N VAL A 196 -23.26 -4.03 -5.38
CA VAL A 196 -22.35 -2.88 -5.27
C VAL A 196 -23.05 -1.62 -5.79
N GLY A 197 -23.76 -1.74 -6.93
CA GLY A 197 -24.55 -0.67 -7.51
C GLY A 197 -25.60 -0.15 -6.54
N GLN A 198 -26.39 -1.05 -5.96
CA GLN A 198 -27.42 -0.70 -4.99
C GLN A 198 -26.83 0.01 -3.75
N ALA A 199 -25.72 -0.48 -3.22
CA ALA A 199 -25.10 0.15 -2.06
C ALA A 199 -24.52 1.55 -2.37
N LEU A 200 -24.02 1.75 -3.59
CA LEU A 200 -23.59 3.08 -4.05
C LEU A 200 -24.79 4.01 -4.20
N GLU A 201 -25.88 3.54 -4.80
CA GLU A 201 -27.13 4.29 -4.95
C GLU A 201 -27.70 4.70 -3.59
N ASP A 202 -27.85 3.75 -2.66
CA ASP A 202 -28.32 4.00 -1.30
C ASP A 202 -27.51 5.09 -0.61
N TYR A 203 -26.17 5.02 -0.73
CA TYR A 203 -25.31 6.03 -0.15
C TYR A 203 -25.45 7.38 -0.85
N VAL A 204 -25.46 7.42 -2.17
CA VAL A 204 -25.55 8.68 -2.94
C VAL A 204 -26.87 9.39 -2.67
N LEU A 205 -27.98 8.65 -2.64
CA LEU A 205 -29.31 9.22 -2.44
C LEU A 205 -29.61 9.59 -0.98
N HIS A 206 -29.16 8.76 -0.03
CA HIS A 206 -29.61 8.86 1.37
C HIS A 206 -28.48 9.16 2.36
N GLY A 207 -27.22 8.91 1.99
CA GLY A 207 -26.07 9.06 2.90
C GLY A 207 -25.14 10.22 2.58
N ARG A 208 -25.00 10.57 1.30
CA ARG A 208 -24.00 11.57 0.86
C ARG A 208 -24.36 13.00 1.27
N GLY A 209 -25.65 13.30 1.39
CA GLY A 209 -26.16 14.62 1.75
C GLY A 209 -26.26 15.59 0.57
N GLY A 210 -27.43 16.23 0.42
CA GLY A 210 -27.72 17.13 -0.71
C GLY A 210 -26.97 18.47 -0.71
N ARG A 211 -26.21 18.80 0.35
CA ARG A 211 -25.42 20.04 0.46
C ARG A 211 -23.96 19.87 0.06
N ILE A 212 -23.52 18.64 -0.25
CA ILE A 212 -22.13 18.37 -0.66
C ILE A 212 -21.94 18.81 -2.11
N VAL A 213 -21.15 19.86 -2.30
CA VAL A 213 -20.70 20.31 -3.62
C VAL A 213 -19.37 19.61 -3.91
N GLY A 214 -19.36 18.73 -4.92
CA GLY A 214 -18.16 17.98 -5.33
C GLY A 214 -18.57 16.81 -6.22
N GLU A 215 -17.62 16.35 -7.04
CA GLU A 215 -17.86 15.24 -7.96
C GLU A 215 -17.48 13.88 -7.34
N GLU A 216 -16.78 13.90 -6.23
CA GLU A 216 -16.35 12.69 -5.52
C GLU A 216 -17.58 11.95 -4.97
N VAL A 217 -17.51 10.61 -4.99
CA VAL A 217 -18.58 9.79 -4.40
C VAL A 217 -18.53 9.87 -2.87
N PHE A 218 -17.34 9.69 -2.28
CA PHE A 218 -17.20 9.48 -0.84
C PHE A 218 -16.65 10.70 -0.09
N PHE A 219 -17.33 11.03 1.01
CA PHE A 219 -16.97 12.13 1.90
C PHE A 219 -16.83 11.66 3.36
N THR A 220 -16.14 12.48 4.16
CA THR A 220 -16.17 12.34 5.62
C THR A 220 -17.57 12.63 6.14
N VAL A 221 -17.96 12.02 7.26
CA VAL A 221 -19.27 12.27 7.92
C VAL A 221 -19.13 13.17 9.14
N ILE A 222 -17.92 13.70 9.40
CA ILE A 222 -17.58 14.58 10.51
C ILE A 222 -17.11 15.91 9.91
N ASP A 223 -17.57 17.02 10.48
CA ASP A 223 -17.14 18.35 10.06
C ASP A 223 -15.64 18.59 10.32
N PRO A 224 -14.96 19.27 9.40
CA PRO A 224 -15.46 19.71 8.11
C PRO A 224 -15.64 18.56 7.13
N VAL A 225 -16.80 18.55 6.43
CA VAL A 225 -17.08 17.53 5.40
C VAL A 225 -16.13 17.72 4.22
N GLN A 226 -15.33 16.73 3.94
CA GLN A 226 -14.29 16.75 2.90
C GLN A 226 -14.31 15.44 2.10
N PRO A 227 -13.81 15.44 0.84
CA PRO A 227 -13.61 14.22 0.09
C PRO A 227 -12.79 13.20 0.89
N LEU A 228 -13.24 11.96 0.88
CA LEU A 228 -12.59 10.90 1.65
C LEU A 228 -11.23 10.57 1.02
N THR A 229 -10.17 10.61 1.81
CA THR A 229 -8.84 10.24 1.35
C THR A 229 -8.61 8.72 1.42
N ALA A 230 -7.57 8.21 0.74
CA ALA A 230 -7.15 6.80 0.87
C ALA A 230 -6.85 6.41 2.34
N ASN A 231 -6.32 7.33 3.14
CA ASN A 231 -6.12 7.10 4.58
C ASN A 231 -7.47 7.07 5.32
N GLY A 232 -8.43 7.87 4.89
CA GLY A 232 -9.81 7.84 5.39
C GLY A 232 -10.47 6.48 5.14
N VAL A 233 -10.35 5.92 3.93
CA VAL A 233 -10.81 4.55 3.62
C VAL A 233 -10.14 3.52 4.52
N CYS A 234 -8.82 3.63 4.73
CA CYS A 234 -8.11 2.75 5.66
C CYS A 234 -8.61 2.90 7.11
N GLY A 235 -8.91 4.12 7.53
CA GLY A 235 -9.49 4.44 8.83
C GLY A 235 -10.89 3.83 9.00
N THR A 236 -11.74 3.95 7.98
CA THR A 236 -13.08 3.36 7.94
C THR A 236 -13.01 1.85 8.18
N VAL A 237 -12.22 1.10 7.41
CA VAL A 237 -12.08 -0.35 7.59
C VAL A 237 -11.61 -0.72 8.99
N ARG A 238 -10.62 0.01 9.54
CA ARG A 238 -10.13 -0.24 10.92
C ARG A 238 -11.20 0.00 11.96
N GLN A 239 -12.01 1.04 11.81
CA GLN A 239 -13.12 1.35 12.73
C GLN A 239 -14.19 0.26 12.69
N ILE A 240 -14.51 -0.25 11.50
CA ILE A 240 -15.46 -1.37 11.35
C ILE A 240 -14.90 -2.63 12.04
N CYS A 241 -13.60 -2.94 11.86
CA CYS A 241 -12.96 -4.05 12.58
C CYS A 241 -13.08 -3.91 14.10
N ILE A 242 -12.88 -2.69 14.64
CA ILE A 242 -13.02 -2.44 16.07
C ILE A 242 -14.46 -2.70 16.53
N LYS A 243 -15.45 -2.19 15.78
CA LYS A 243 -16.87 -2.40 16.08
C LYS A 243 -17.25 -3.89 16.04
N ALA A 244 -16.71 -4.64 15.08
CA ALA A 244 -16.95 -6.07 14.94
C ALA A 244 -16.19 -6.94 15.96
N GLY A 245 -15.33 -6.36 16.80
CA GLY A 245 -14.54 -7.10 17.76
C GLY A 245 -13.47 -8.01 17.14
N VAL A 246 -13.05 -7.72 15.88
CA VAL A 246 -12.07 -8.53 15.15
C VAL A 246 -10.70 -7.87 15.09
N GLU A 247 -9.67 -8.65 14.76
CA GLU A 247 -8.33 -8.13 14.54
C GLU A 247 -8.34 -6.98 13.53
N LYS A 248 -7.63 -5.89 13.82
CA LYS A 248 -7.53 -4.72 12.94
C LYS A 248 -6.71 -5.04 11.69
N PHE A 249 -7.29 -4.79 10.54
CA PHE A 249 -6.58 -4.88 9.26
C PHE A 249 -6.93 -3.69 8.35
N GLY A 250 -6.25 -3.61 7.21
CA GLY A 250 -6.49 -2.57 6.21
C GLY A 250 -7.18 -3.10 4.96
N PRO A 251 -7.63 -2.20 4.06
CA PRO A 251 -8.31 -2.54 2.80
C PRO A 251 -7.55 -3.54 1.94
N HIS A 252 -6.22 -3.54 2.03
CA HIS A 252 -5.39 -4.45 1.23
C HIS A 252 -5.62 -5.92 1.56
N ARG A 253 -5.91 -6.24 2.84
CA ARG A 253 -6.23 -7.61 3.25
C ARG A 253 -7.58 -8.08 2.69
N LEU A 254 -8.60 -7.20 2.63
CA LEU A 254 -9.89 -7.49 1.98
C LEU A 254 -9.73 -7.76 0.49
N ARG A 255 -8.95 -6.93 -0.20
CA ARG A 255 -8.62 -7.14 -1.62
C ARG A 255 -7.89 -8.48 -1.84
N HIS A 256 -6.97 -8.86 -0.96
CA HIS A 256 -6.32 -10.19 -1.02
C HIS A 256 -7.34 -11.31 -0.82
N THR A 257 -8.26 -11.17 0.12
CA THR A 257 -9.32 -12.13 0.36
C THR A 257 -10.24 -12.28 -0.85
N SER A 258 -10.64 -11.17 -1.47
CA SER A 258 -11.41 -11.16 -2.72
C SER A 258 -10.68 -11.95 -3.82
N ALA A 259 -9.39 -11.65 -4.05
CA ALA A 259 -8.58 -12.35 -5.04
C ALA A 259 -8.47 -13.87 -4.79
N THR A 260 -8.24 -14.24 -3.53
CA THR A 260 -8.16 -15.65 -3.12
C THR A 260 -9.50 -16.35 -3.28
N GLY A 261 -10.60 -15.69 -2.93
CA GLY A 261 -11.96 -16.22 -3.11
C GLY A 261 -12.29 -16.47 -4.58
N MET A 262 -11.93 -15.56 -5.48
CA MET A 262 -12.13 -15.73 -6.92
C MET A 262 -11.36 -16.95 -7.47
N LEU A 263 -10.11 -17.13 -7.06
CA LEU A 263 -9.31 -18.31 -7.44
C LEU A 263 -9.91 -19.60 -6.88
N ALA A 264 -10.38 -19.60 -5.64
CA ALA A 264 -11.06 -20.74 -5.03
C ALA A 264 -12.36 -21.10 -5.76
N SER A 265 -13.07 -20.09 -6.30
CA SER A 265 -14.28 -20.27 -7.12
C SER A 265 -13.98 -20.68 -8.56
N GLY A 266 -12.70 -20.88 -8.93
CA GLY A 266 -12.32 -21.41 -10.24
C GLY A 266 -11.82 -20.36 -11.25
N ALA A 267 -11.78 -19.08 -10.90
CA ALA A 267 -11.22 -18.06 -11.77
C ALA A 267 -9.73 -18.33 -12.07
N THR A 268 -9.31 -18.03 -13.29
CA THR A 268 -7.89 -18.12 -13.68
C THR A 268 -7.09 -16.96 -13.10
N LEU A 269 -5.78 -17.13 -12.98
CA LEU A 269 -4.87 -16.05 -12.56
C LEU A 269 -4.95 -14.83 -13.49
N GLN A 270 -5.20 -15.05 -14.78
CA GLN A 270 -5.34 -13.97 -15.76
C GLN A 270 -6.62 -13.16 -15.53
N GLU A 271 -7.74 -13.82 -15.25
CA GLU A 271 -9.01 -13.15 -14.91
C GLU A 271 -8.88 -12.34 -13.60
N VAL A 272 -8.30 -12.94 -12.56
CA VAL A 272 -8.03 -12.23 -11.30
C VAL A 272 -7.05 -11.06 -11.50
N GLN A 273 -6.03 -11.23 -12.35
CA GLN A 273 -5.12 -10.14 -12.69
C GLN A 273 -5.85 -9.01 -13.41
N GLY A 274 -6.71 -9.34 -14.38
CA GLY A 274 -7.52 -8.38 -15.13
C GLY A 274 -8.42 -7.58 -14.19
N LEU A 275 -9.21 -8.26 -13.35
CA LEU A 275 -10.12 -7.61 -12.41
C LEU A 275 -9.38 -6.73 -11.38
N LEU A 276 -8.28 -7.24 -10.85
CA LEU A 276 -7.46 -6.49 -9.89
C LEU A 276 -6.58 -5.43 -10.55
N ARG A 277 -6.54 -5.35 -11.86
CA ARG A 277 -5.73 -4.39 -12.62
C ARG A 277 -4.26 -4.35 -12.15
N HIS A 278 -3.66 -5.54 -12.03
CA HIS A 278 -2.25 -5.67 -11.71
C HIS A 278 -1.41 -5.43 -12.96
N ALA A 279 -0.56 -4.39 -12.93
CA ALA A 279 0.34 -4.06 -14.03
C ALA A 279 1.35 -5.18 -14.37
N HIS A 280 1.62 -6.08 -13.43
CA HIS A 280 2.58 -7.18 -13.61
C HIS A 280 2.02 -8.49 -13.09
N LEU A 281 2.13 -9.57 -13.88
CA LEU A 281 1.82 -10.96 -13.50
C LEU A 281 2.47 -11.36 -12.16
N ARG A 282 3.67 -10.86 -11.88
CA ARG A 282 4.37 -11.08 -10.60
C ARG A 282 3.56 -10.67 -9.36
N THR A 283 2.67 -9.70 -9.50
CA THR A 283 1.81 -9.26 -8.38
C THR A 283 0.68 -10.25 -8.14
N THR A 284 0.23 -10.93 -9.18
CA THR A 284 -0.81 -11.96 -9.12
C THR A 284 -0.22 -13.34 -8.79
N ALA A 285 1.03 -13.61 -9.17
CA ALA A 285 1.76 -14.84 -8.83
C ALA A 285 1.93 -15.06 -7.31
N ILE A 286 1.70 -14.03 -6.50
CA ILE A 286 1.62 -14.17 -5.04
C ILE A 286 0.51 -15.13 -4.64
N TYR A 287 -0.58 -15.19 -5.42
CA TYR A 287 -1.75 -16.03 -5.13
C TYR A 287 -1.58 -17.48 -5.59
N THR A 288 -0.61 -17.80 -6.47
CA THR A 288 -0.34 -19.19 -6.87
C THR A 288 0.09 -20.08 -5.71
N LYS A 289 0.66 -19.49 -4.66
CA LYS A 289 1.03 -20.22 -3.43
C LYS A 289 -0.16 -20.59 -2.55
N VAL A 290 -1.31 -19.96 -2.76
CA VAL A 290 -2.51 -20.20 -1.94
C VAL A 290 -3.31 -21.39 -2.49
N ASP A 291 -3.10 -21.79 -3.74
CA ASP A 291 -3.79 -22.92 -4.38
C ASP A 291 -3.01 -24.23 -4.21
N THR A 292 -2.62 -24.53 -2.95
CA THR A 292 -1.98 -25.80 -2.60
C THR A 292 -2.86 -27.00 -2.96
N ASN A 293 -4.18 -26.84 -2.96
CA ASN A 293 -5.11 -27.92 -3.33
C ASN A 293 -5.06 -28.25 -4.82
N ARG A 294 -4.95 -27.25 -5.70
CA ARG A 294 -4.76 -27.47 -7.15
C ARG A 294 -3.34 -27.97 -7.47
N LEU A 295 -2.34 -27.46 -6.75
CA LEU A 295 -0.97 -27.93 -6.89
C LEU A 295 -0.82 -29.38 -6.39
N ALA A 296 -1.54 -29.78 -5.35
CA ALA A 296 -1.54 -31.16 -4.86
C ALA A 296 -2.12 -32.14 -5.89
N VAL A 297 -3.10 -31.73 -6.69
CA VAL A 297 -3.66 -32.56 -7.79
C VAL A 297 -2.68 -32.69 -8.96
N LEU A 298 -1.81 -31.69 -9.17
CA LEU A 298 -0.80 -31.67 -10.24
C LEU A 298 0.56 -32.25 -9.79
N ALA A 299 0.77 -32.38 -8.48
CA ALA A 299 1.98 -32.97 -7.95
C ALA A 299 1.94 -34.49 -8.24
N PRO A 300 2.95 -35.05 -8.94
CA PRO A 300 3.06 -36.49 -9.01
C PRO A 300 3.09 -37.04 -7.59
N GLU A 301 2.45 -38.20 -7.38
CA GLU A 301 2.56 -38.89 -6.11
C GLU A 301 4.04 -39.00 -5.72
N TRP A 302 4.39 -38.44 -4.57
CA TRP A 302 5.74 -38.59 -4.03
C TRP A 302 6.01 -40.09 -3.99
N PRO A 303 7.08 -40.63 -4.61
CA PRO A 303 7.35 -42.04 -4.55
C PRO A 303 7.34 -42.41 -3.06
N ALA A 304 6.31 -43.16 -2.69
CA ALA A 304 6.18 -43.72 -1.34
C ALA A 304 7.54 -44.28 -0.97
N ALA A 305 8.08 -43.90 0.16
CA ALA A 305 9.43 -44.19 0.60
C ALA A 305 9.86 -45.57 0.12
N ALA A 306 10.50 -45.62 -1.03
CA ALA A 306 11.12 -46.82 -1.52
C ALA A 306 12.15 -47.15 -0.45
N SER A 307 11.71 -48.02 0.46
CA SER A 307 12.54 -48.85 1.33
C SER A 307 14.02 -48.44 1.36
N SER A 308 14.44 -47.92 2.48
CA SER A 308 15.76 -48.07 3.15
C SER A 308 16.81 -48.98 2.44
N ARG A 309 17.19 -48.68 1.22
CA ARG A 309 18.25 -49.44 0.50
C ARG A 309 19.54 -48.63 0.32
N TRP A 310 19.64 -47.44 0.86
CA TRP A 310 20.83 -46.57 0.76
C TRP A 310 21.51 -46.31 2.12
N LEU A 311 21.18 -47.09 3.14
CA LEU A 311 21.92 -47.12 4.43
C LEU A 311 22.47 -48.52 4.65
N ARG A 312 23.43 -48.94 3.85
CA ARG A 312 24.46 -49.94 4.18
C ARG A 312 25.78 -49.50 3.57
#